data_9c127e1102ec5e748c4d4b6d4a8d760a
#
_entry.id   9c127e1102ec5e748c4d4b6d4a8d760a
#
_cell.length_a   1.000
_cell.length_b   1.000
_cell.length_c   1.000
_cell.angle_alpha   90.00
_cell.angle_beta   90.00
_cell.angle_gamma   90.00
#
_symmetry.space_group_name_H-M   'P 1'
#
loop_
_entity.id
_entity.type
_entity.pdbx_description
1 polymer ?
#
loop_
_entity_poly.entity_id
_entity_poly.type
_entity_poly.pdbx_seq_one_letter_code
_entity_poly.pdbx_strand_id
1 'polypeptide(L)'
;MPVGMIAQRIGRKRTILIGIVMLGTAFFAGIFFHSVSPLLYIFFALAGMGWAFINVNSYPMVVELSKGSDVGKYTGYYYTVSMTAQIFMPILSNILMEHVGYRTLFPYAAFFVFASFVTMLFGRHGDARPVARKGLEALDVDD
;
A
#
# COMPACT_ATOMS: atom_id res chain seq x y z
N MET A 1 -7.83 -10.32 11.75
CA MET A 1 -7.10 -10.27 10.47
C MET A 1 -5.61 -10.26 10.76
N PRO A 2 -4.79 -11.17 10.19
CA PRO A 2 -3.38 -11.32 10.56
C PRO A 2 -2.52 -10.08 10.27
N VAL A 3 -2.83 -9.34 9.19
CA VAL A 3 -2.08 -8.13 8.80
C VAL A 3 -2.16 -7.01 9.83
N GLY A 4 -3.34 -6.79 10.44
CA GLY A 4 -3.50 -5.81 11.51
C GLY A 4 -2.70 -6.16 12.77
N MET A 5 -2.63 -7.45 13.12
CA MET A 5 -1.82 -7.93 14.25
C MET A 5 -0.32 -7.74 14.03
N ILE A 6 0.15 -7.90 12.80
CA ILE A 6 1.53 -7.62 12.41
C ILE A 6 1.83 -6.13 12.57
N ALA A 7 0.93 -5.26 12.09
CA ALA A 7 1.08 -3.82 12.21
C ALA A 7 1.12 -3.33 13.67
N GLN A 8 0.39 -3.99 14.58
CA GLN A 8 0.43 -3.69 16.00
C GLN A 8 1.81 -4.01 16.63
N ARG A 9 2.49 -5.05 16.14
CA ARG A 9 3.79 -5.46 16.68
C ARG A 9 4.97 -4.66 16.14
N ILE A 10 5.02 -4.45 14.84
CA ILE A 10 6.19 -3.85 14.15
C ILE A 10 6.00 -2.38 13.74
N GLY A 11 4.76 -1.85 13.85
CA GLY A 11 4.40 -0.50 13.43
C GLY A 11 3.81 -0.48 12.02
N ARG A 12 2.91 0.50 11.75
CA ARG A 12 2.19 0.60 10.48
C ARG A 12 3.10 0.97 9.32
N LYS A 13 4.02 1.91 9.52
CA LYS A 13 4.99 2.32 8.49
C LYS A 13 5.82 1.13 8.00
N ARG A 14 6.36 0.34 8.93
CA ARG A 14 7.17 -0.83 8.59
C ARG A 14 6.34 -1.90 7.87
N THR A 15 5.09 -2.09 8.29
CA THR A 15 4.18 -3.04 7.63
C THR A 15 3.90 -2.62 6.18
N ILE A 16 3.66 -1.32 5.93
CA ILE A 16 3.49 -0.79 4.57
C ILE A 16 4.78 -0.98 3.76
N LEU A 17 5.95 -0.67 4.31
CA LEU A 17 7.22 -0.87 3.61
C LEU A 17 7.46 -2.34 3.23
N ILE A 18 7.14 -3.29 4.10
CA ILE A 18 7.18 -4.72 3.77
C ILE A 18 6.23 -5.03 2.61
N GLY A 19 5.01 -4.50 2.64
CA GLY A 19 4.05 -4.65 1.55
C GLY A 19 4.56 -4.10 0.22
N ILE A 20 5.20 -2.93 0.24
CA ILE A 20 5.80 -2.32 -0.96
C ILE A 20 6.96 -3.18 -1.50
N VAL A 21 7.81 -3.73 -0.63
CA VAL A 21 8.90 -4.62 -1.04
C VAL A 21 8.36 -5.91 -1.66
N MET A 22 7.32 -6.53 -1.05
CA MET A 22 6.69 -7.73 -1.61
C MET A 22 6.09 -7.44 -3.00
N LEU A 23 5.37 -6.33 -3.14
CA LEU A 23 4.77 -5.92 -4.41
C LEU A 23 5.85 -5.61 -5.46
N GLY A 24 6.90 -4.88 -5.06
CA GLY A 24 8.03 -4.56 -5.93
C GLY A 24 8.78 -5.79 -6.41
N THR A 25 9.02 -6.77 -5.53
CA THR A 25 9.64 -8.04 -5.88
C THR A 25 8.80 -8.81 -6.91
N ALA A 26 7.48 -8.83 -6.71
CA ALA A 26 6.57 -9.51 -7.64
C ALA A 26 6.58 -8.86 -9.03
N PHE A 27 6.51 -7.54 -9.12
CA PHE A 27 6.54 -6.84 -10.40
C PHE A 27 7.93 -6.89 -11.07
N PHE A 28 9.00 -6.78 -10.29
CA PHE A 28 10.36 -6.93 -10.82
C PHE A 28 10.59 -8.34 -11.38
N ALA A 29 10.16 -9.38 -10.68
CA ALA A 29 10.20 -10.75 -11.19
C ALA A 29 9.38 -10.90 -12.48
N GLY A 30 8.21 -10.24 -12.55
CA GLY A 30 7.34 -10.24 -13.73
C GLY A 30 8.03 -9.77 -15.01
N ILE A 31 9.05 -8.92 -14.92
CA ILE A 31 9.83 -8.43 -16.08
C ILE A 31 10.52 -9.59 -16.80
N PHE A 32 10.95 -10.61 -16.08
CA PHE A 32 11.70 -11.75 -16.62
C PHE A 32 10.82 -12.87 -17.17
N PHE A 33 9.53 -12.86 -16.86
CA PHE A 33 8.61 -13.87 -17.37
C PHE A 33 8.08 -13.49 -18.76
N HIS A 34 8.40 -14.31 -19.75
CA HIS A 34 7.94 -14.14 -21.14
C HIS A 34 6.82 -15.13 -21.51
N SER A 35 6.51 -16.08 -20.65
CA SER A 35 5.46 -17.07 -20.81
C SER A 35 4.79 -17.39 -19.49
N VAL A 36 3.56 -17.90 -19.56
CA VAL A 36 2.82 -18.33 -18.38
C VAL A 36 3.50 -19.55 -17.76
N SER A 37 3.96 -19.40 -16.53
CA SER A 37 4.60 -20.45 -15.74
C SER A 37 3.86 -20.61 -14.41
N PRO A 38 3.79 -21.82 -13.84
CA PRO A 38 3.24 -22.02 -12.49
C PRO A 38 3.89 -21.14 -11.41
N LEU A 39 5.15 -20.76 -11.61
CA LEU A 39 5.89 -19.86 -10.73
C LEU A 39 5.27 -18.45 -10.65
N LEU A 40 4.61 -17.99 -11.73
CA LEU A 40 3.89 -16.71 -11.74
C LEU A 40 2.79 -16.64 -10.67
N TYR A 41 2.11 -17.74 -10.38
CA TYR A 41 1.07 -17.76 -9.34
C TYR A 41 1.62 -17.44 -7.96
N ILE A 42 2.87 -17.83 -7.68
CA ILE A 42 3.56 -17.50 -6.42
C ILE A 42 3.79 -15.99 -6.34
N PHE A 43 4.23 -15.37 -7.44
CA PHE A 43 4.43 -13.92 -7.48
C PHE A 43 3.12 -13.14 -7.45
N PHE A 44 2.05 -13.65 -8.03
CA PHE A 44 0.72 -13.04 -7.89
C PHE A 44 0.19 -13.14 -6.45
N ALA A 45 0.39 -14.27 -5.78
CA ALA A 45 0.07 -14.39 -4.36
C ALA A 45 0.89 -13.41 -3.51
N LEU A 46 2.19 -13.27 -3.81
CA LEU A 46 3.07 -12.31 -3.15
C LEU A 46 2.60 -10.86 -3.38
N ALA A 47 2.21 -10.52 -4.61
CA ALA A 47 1.65 -9.20 -4.95
C ALA A 47 0.35 -8.94 -4.19
N GLY A 48 -0.55 -9.92 -4.12
CA GLY A 48 -1.81 -9.82 -3.38
C GLY A 48 -1.59 -9.62 -1.88
N MET A 49 -0.64 -10.33 -1.29
CA MET A 49 -0.25 -10.11 0.11
C MET A 49 0.34 -8.71 0.31
N GLY A 50 1.26 -8.28 -0.54
CA GLY A 50 1.84 -6.93 -0.49
C GLY A 50 0.77 -5.84 -0.58
N TRP A 51 -0.18 -6.00 -1.49
CA TRP A 51 -1.33 -5.12 -1.63
C TRP A 51 -2.19 -5.06 -0.34
N ALA A 52 -2.45 -6.20 0.29
CA ALA A 52 -3.19 -6.25 1.55
C ALA A 52 -2.44 -5.53 2.68
N PHE A 53 -1.12 -5.70 2.77
CA PHE A 53 -0.27 -5.02 3.77
C PHE A 53 -0.35 -3.50 3.62
N ILE A 54 -0.35 -2.98 2.40
CA ILE A 54 -0.45 -1.55 2.11
C ILE A 54 -1.85 -1.04 2.46
N ASN A 55 -2.91 -1.64 1.90
CA ASN A 55 -4.27 -1.12 2.02
C ASN A 55 -4.82 -1.13 3.45
N VAL A 56 -4.58 -2.21 4.20
CA VAL A 56 -5.06 -2.34 5.59
C VAL A 56 -4.43 -1.29 6.50
N ASN A 57 -3.22 -0.81 6.18
CA ASN A 57 -2.48 0.10 7.05
C ASN A 57 -2.45 1.55 6.58
N SER A 58 -2.70 1.83 5.28
CA SER A 58 -2.61 3.19 4.72
C SER A 58 -3.66 4.13 5.29
N TYR A 59 -4.93 3.74 5.27
CA TYR A 59 -6.01 4.58 5.78
C TYR A 59 -5.90 4.87 7.29
N PRO A 60 -5.72 3.86 8.17
CA PRO A 60 -5.51 4.11 9.59
C PRO A 60 -4.29 5.01 9.88
N MET A 61 -3.22 4.90 9.07
CA MET A 61 -2.05 5.77 9.21
C MET A 61 -2.41 7.25 8.95
N VAL A 62 -3.25 7.52 7.95
CA VAL A 62 -3.71 8.89 7.65
C VAL A 62 -4.61 9.42 8.75
N VAL A 63 -5.49 8.59 9.30
CA VAL A 63 -6.36 8.99 10.44
C VAL A 63 -5.53 9.30 11.69
N GLU A 64 -4.48 8.57 11.96
CA GLU A 64 -3.57 8.84 13.08
C GLU A 64 -2.79 10.16 12.94
N LEU A 65 -2.54 10.61 11.72
CA LEU A 65 -1.93 11.93 11.46
C LEU A 65 -2.89 13.08 11.72
N SER A 66 -4.19 12.82 11.69
CA SER A 66 -5.22 13.83 11.99
C SER A 66 -5.42 13.95 13.50
N LYS A 67 -5.59 15.20 13.98
CA LYS A 67 -5.93 15.47 15.39
C LYS A 67 -7.40 15.86 15.48
N GLY A 68 -8.20 15.08 16.21
CA GLY A 68 -9.56 15.46 16.60
C GLY A 68 -10.47 15.85 15.43
N SER A 69 -10.80 17.15 15.31
CA SER A 69 -11.76 17.68 14.32
C SER A 69 -11.33 17.57 12.86
N ASP A 70 -10.04 17.30 12.57
CA ASP A 70 -9.51 17.29 11.22
C ASP A 70 -9.58 15.94 10.51
N VAL A 71 -10.08 14.89 11.16
CA VAL A 71 -10.17 13.53 10.59
C VAL A 71 -10.90 13.52 9.24
N GLY A 72 -12.02 14.24 9.15
CA GLY A 72 -12.80 14.33 7.91
C GLY A 72 -12.02 14.96 6.75
N LYS A 73 -11.25 16.00 7.03
CA LYS A 73 -10.40 16.70 6.06
C LYS A 73 -9.29 15.80 5.52
N TYR A 74 -8.55 15.12 6.39
CA TYR A 74 -7.47 14.22 5.98
C TYR A 74 -8.01 12.98 5.26
N THR A 75 -9.15 12.45 5.69
CA THR A 75 -9.85 11.38 4.99
C THR A 75 -10.24 11.81 3.58
N GLY A 76 -10.80 13.03 3.43
CA GLY A 76 -11.14 13.60 2.13
C GLY A 76 -9.92 13.70 1.22
N TYR A 77 -8.80 14.22 1.71
CA TYR A 77 -7.56 14.29 0.93
C TYR A 77 -7.05 12.91 0.51
N TYR A 78 -7.05 11.95 1.42
CA TYR A 78 -6.63 10.58 1.13
C TYR A 78 -7.45 9.97 -0.01
N TYR A 79 -8.78 10.04 0.07
CA TYR A 79 -9.65 9.49 -0.97
C TYR A 79 -9.55 10.25 -2.28
N THR A 80 -9.47 11.58 -2.25
CA THR A 80 -9.32 12.39 -3.47
C THR A 80 -8.04 12.02 -4.22
N VAL A 81 -6.90 11.97 -3.53
CA VAL A 81 -5.62 11.58 -4.15
C VAL A 81 -5.65 10.14 -4.64
N SER A 82 -6.19 9.22 -3.83
CA SER A 82 -6.26 7.80 -4.20
C SER A 82 -7.14 7.56 -5.41
N MET A 83 -8.31 8.19 -5.47
CA MET A 83 -9.22 8.06 -6.62
C MET A 83 -8.66 8.74 -7.87
N THR A 84 -8.03 9.89 -7.72
CA THR A 84 -7.32 10.54 -8.82
C THR A 84 -6.26 9.60 -9.42
N ALA A 85 -5.44 9.00 -8.58
CA ALA A 85 -4.44 8.05 -9.05
C ALA A 85 -5.08 6.82 -9.74
N GLN A 86 -6.19 6.29 -9.20
CA GLN A 86 -6.91 5.16 -9.80
C GLN A 86 -7.51 5.47 -11.18
N ILE A 87 -7.80 6.73 -11.48
CA ILE A 87 -8.28 7.16 -12.81
C ILE A 87 -7.09 7.39 -13.76
N PHE A 88 -6.09 8.16 -13.33
CA PHE A 88 -4.99 8.58 -14.21
C PHE A 88 -3.99 7.47 -14.51
N MET A 89 -3.67 6.60 -13.54
CA MET A 89 -2.64 5.57 -13.73
C MET A 89 -3.02 4.50 -14.75
N PRO A 90 -4.26 3.96 -14.80
CA PRO A 90 -4.67 3.06 -15.86
C PRO A 90 -4.66 3.70 -17.25
N ILE A 91 -5.07 4.97 -17.37
CA ILE A 91 -5.04 5.69 -18.64
C ILE A 91 -3.59 5.81 -19.14
N LEU A 92 -2.68 6.26 -18.29
CA LEU A 92 -1.26 6.39 -18.62
C LEU A 92 -0.64 5.02 -18.97
N SER A 93 -0.96 3.99 -18.22
CA SER A 93 -0.52 2.62 -18.48
C SER A 93 -1.02 2.12 -19.83
N ASN A 94 -2.30 2.38 -20.18
CA ASN A 94 -2.88 1.96 -21.44
C ASN A 94 -2.21 2.67 -22.65
N ILE A 95 -2.00 3.98 -22.55
CA ILE A 95 -1.28 4.75 -23.59
C ILE A 95 0.12 4.18 -23.79
N LEU A 96 0.82 3.85 -22.70
CA LEU A 96 2.17 3.32 -22.79
C LEU A 96 2.17 1.92 -23.43
N MET A 97 1.22 1.06 -23.07
CA MET A 97 1.08 -0.28 -23.67
C MET A 97 0.72 -0.23 -25.14
N GLU A 98 -0.11 0.74 -25.56
CA GLU A 98 -0.52 0.90 -26.94
C GLU A 98 0.61 1.39 -27.84
N HIS A 99 1.43 2.35 -27.36
CA HIS A 99 2.49 2.96 -28.16
C HIS A 99 3.83 2.24 -28.11
N VAL A 100 4.16 1.61 -26.99
CA VAL A 100 5.46 0.96 -26.75
C VAL A 100 5.34 -0.56 -26.69
N GLY A 101 4.19 -1.07 -26.27
CA GLY A 101 3.87 -2.49 -26.17
C GLY A 101 3.65 -3.01 -24.76
N TYR A 102 3.01 -4.17 -24.67
CA TYR A 102 2.63 -4.80 -23.40
C TYR A 102 3.79 -5.14 -22.46
N ARG A 103 5.01 -5.25 -22.98
CA ARG A 103 6.21 -5.49 -22.17
C ARG A 103 6.54 -4.37 -21.19
N THR A 104 5.98 -3.17 -21.39
CA THR A 104 6.19 -2.01 -20.52
C THR A 104 5.38 -2.06 -19.23
N LEU A 105 4.40 -2.95 -19.12
CA LEU A 105 3.51 -3.03 -17.95
C LEU A 105 4.28 -3.25 -16.64
N PHE A 106 5.13 -4.28 -16.59
CA PHE A 106 5.88 -4.61 -15.38
C PHE A 106 6.97 -3.58 -15.04
N PRO A 107 7.79 -3.09 -15.98
CA PRO A 107 8.72 -1.99 -15.72
C PRO A 107 8.03 -0.71 -15.24
N TYR A 108 6.90 -0.36 -15.82
CA TYR A 108 6.06 0.77 -15.39
C TYR A 108 5.60 0.59 -13.93
N ALA A 109 5.01 -0.56 -13.61
CA ALA A 109 4.55 -0.87 -12.26
C ALA A 109 5.72 -0.87 -11.26
N ALA A 110 6.85 -1.48 -11.61
CA ALA A 110 8.04 -1.52 -10.76
C ALA A 110 8.60 -0.12 -10.47
N PHE A 111 8.59 0.79 -11.45
CA PHE A 111 9.01 2.17 -11.30
C PHE A 111 8.15 2.91 -10.25
N PHE A 112 6.82 2.80 -10.34
CA PHE A 112 5.93 3.48 -9.39
C PHE A 112 5.99 2.87 -7.99
N VAL A 113 6.17 1.56 -7.88
CA VAL A 113 6.39 0.89 -6.59
C VAL A 113 7.70 1.35 -5.96
N PHE A 114 8.77 1.48 -6.75
CA PHE A 114 10.04 2.02 -6.27
C PHE A 114 9.90 3.48 -5.81
N ALA A 115 9.23 4.33 -6.59
CA ALA A 115 8.92 5.71 -6.21
C ALA A 115 8.12 5.77 -4.89
N SER A 116 7.12 4.90 -4.72
CA SER A 116 6.36 4.76 -3.48
C SER A 116 7.24 4.36 -2.31
N PHE A 117 8.18 3.42 -2.50
CA PHE A 117 9.13 3.01 -1.47
C PHE A 117 9.99 4.19 -1.00
N VAL A 118 10.57 4.92 -1.95
CA VAL A 118 11.39 6.11 -1.65
C VAL A 118 10.57 7.17 -0.90
N THR A 119 9.36 7.47 -1.38
CA THR A 119 8.46 8.44 -0.73
C THR A 119 8.14 8.01 0.70
N MET A 120 7.86 6.73 0.92
CA MET A 120 7.51 6.18 2.24
C MET A 120 8.71 6.19 3.19
N LEU A 121 9.94 6.05 2.71
CA LEU A 121 11.15 6.19 3.53
C LEU A 121 11.28 7.61 4.11
N PHE A 122 11.01 8.64 3.30
CA PHE A 122 11.06 10.04 3.73
C PHE A 122 9.92 10.44 4.65
N GLY A 123 8.81 9.71 4.68
CA GLY A 123 7.70 9.93 5.60
C GLY A 123 8.14 9.71 7.05
N ARG A 124 8.25 10.80 7.84
CA ARG A 124 8.70 10.74 9.25
C ARG A 124 7.60 10.41 10.26
N HIS A 125 6.33 10.39 9.83
CA HIS A 125 5.16 10.22 10.69
C HIS A 125 4.48 8.88 10.40
N GLY A 126 3.74 8.34 11.40
CA GLY A 126 2.91 7.15 11.23
C GLY A 126 3.50 5.85 11.80
N ASP A 127 4.47 5.93 12.70
CA ASP A 127 5.05 4.76 13.40
C ASP A 127 4.39 4.53 14.78
N ALA A 128 3.23 5.16 15.02
CA ALA A 128 2.47 4.94 16.24
C ALA A 128 2.02 3.47 16.29
N ARG A 129 2.47 2.76 17.31
CA ARG A 129 2.00 1.41 17.61
C ARG A 129 0.61 1.54 18.21
N PRO A 130 -0.45 0.97 17.60
CA PRO A 130 -1.77 0.98 18.22
C PRO A 130 -1.66 0.27 19.57
N VAL A 131 -1.91 1.01 20.64
CA VAL A 131 -2.00 0.43 21.97
C VAL A 131 -3.26 -0.42 22.00
N ALA A 132 -3.12 -1.73 22.17
CA ALA A 132 -4.27 -2.61 22.37
C ALA A 132 -4.91 -2.23 23.71
N ARG A 133 -6.07 -1.56 23.67
CA ARG A 133 -6.89 -1.34 24.87
C ARG A 133 -7.28 -2.71 25.43
N LYS A 134 -6.87 -2.99 26.66
CA LYS A 134 -7.16 -4.26 27.34
C LYS A 134 -8.38 -4.10 28.23
N GLY A 135 -9.32 -5.04 28.12
CA GLY A 135 -10.42 -5.20 29.06
C GLY A 135 -11.50 -4.11 28.97
N LEU A 136 -11.97 -3.62 30.11
CA LEU A 136 -13.08 -2.68 30.26
C LEU A 136 -12.83 -1.31 29.63
N GLU A 137 -11.56 -0.88 29.47
CA GLU A 137 -11.20 0.36 28.77
C GLU A 137 -11.54 0.35 27.27
N ALA A 138 -11.83 -0.82 26.69
CA ALA A 138 -12.30 -0.93 25.31
C ALA A 138 -13.80 -0.56 25.16
N LEU A 139 -14.53 -0.46 26.27
CA LEU A 139 -15.97 -0.16 26.33
C LEU A 139 -16.25 1.30 26.73
N ASP A 140 -15.26 2.03 27.26
CA ASP A 140 -15.37 3.46 27.50
C ASP A 140 -15.29 4.18 26.15
N VAL A 141 -16.47 4.45 25.61
CA VAL A 141 -16.68 5.36 24.51
C VAL A 141 -16.75 6.76 25.15
N ASP A 142 -15.71 7.55 24.96
CA ASP A 142 -15.70 8.94 25.39
C ASP A 142 -16.93 9.66 24.80
N ASP A 143 -17.86 10.08 25.67
CA ASP A 143 -18.98 10.98 25.39
C ASP A 143 -18.47 12.38 24.95
#